data_1433261b9c6fc7491cc63aeab09d5666
#
_entry.id   1433261b9c6fc7491cc63aeab09d5666
#
_cell.length_a   1.000
_cell.length_b   1.000
_cell.length_c   1.000
_cell.angle_alpha   90.00
_cell.angle_beta   90.00
_cell.angle_gamma   90.00
#
_symmetry.space_group_name_H-M   'P 1'
#
loop_
_entity.id
_entity.type
_entity.pdbx_description
1 polymer ?
#
loop_
_entity_poly.entity_id
_entity_poly.type
_entity_poly.pdbx_seq_one_letter_code
_entity_poly.pdbx_strand_id
1 'polypeptide(L)'
;MDLPPYFPTRGHLFLCAGPRCGRAGGARLFREATDALERRRLAYYKEGGTVRLTEAGCLGACGHGPTLAVYRGEGALEQAWYAAADLPLVLRVAQAVQDQTPLPDERRYDR
;
A
#
# COMPACT_ATOMS: atom_id res chain seq x y z
N MET A 1 -2.03 -32.65 0.79
CA MET A 1 -2.17 -31.38 0.06
C MET A 1 -0.96 -30.52 0.30
N ASP A 2 -0.34 -30.04 -0.78
CA ASP A 2 0.77 -29.08 -0.66
C ASP A 2 0.20 -27.69 -0.46
N LEU A 3 0.66 -27.02 0.58
CA LEU A 3 0.25 -25.65 0.86
C LEU A 3 1.37 -24.68 0.44
N PRO A 4 1.00 -23.48 -0.04
CA PRO A 4 2.01 -22.49 -0.36
C PRO A 4 2.71 -21.99 0.92
N PRO A 5 3.93 -21.50 0.80
CA PRO A 5 4.58 -20.89 1.96
C PRO A 5 3.85 -19.60 2.37
N TYR A 6 3.85 -19.32 3.67
CA TYR A 6 3.28 -18.09 4.20
C TYR A 6 4.39 -17.12 4.58
N PHE A 7 4.28 -15.89 4.11
CA PHE A 7 5.24 -14.82 4.42
C PHE A 7 4.58 -13.83 5.37
N PRO A 8 5.05 -13.73 6.63
CA PRO A 8 4.49 -12.75 7.57
C PRO A 8 4.64 -11.32 7.06
N THR A 9 3.65 -10.48 7.34
CA THR A 9 3.69 -9.07 6.96
C THR A 9 3.41 -8.19 8.18
N ARG A 10 4.01 -6.98 8.18
CA ARG A 10 3.72 -5.98 9.21
C ARG A 10 2.56 -5.08 8.81
N GLY A 11 2.30 -4.97 7.52
CA GLY A 11 1.18 -4.20 7.04
C GLY A 11 0.85 -4.48 5.60
N HIS A 12 -0.36 -4.11 5.21
CA HIS A 12 -0.90 -4.38 3.89
C HIS A 12 -1.42 -3.09 3.29
N LEU A 13 -0.87 -2.71 2.14
CA LEU A 13 -1.28 -1.56 1.37
C LEU A 13 -2.20 -2.00 0.24
N PHE A 14 -3.28 -1.27 0.03
CA PHE A 14 -4.22 -1.49 -1.07
C PHE A 14 -4.25 -0.25 -1.95
N LEU A 15 -3.97 -0.44 -3.23
CA LEU A 15 -3.98 0.66 -4.19
C LEU A 15 -5.13 0.48 -5.16
N CYS A 16 -5.99 1.49 -5.25
CA CYS A 16 -7.18 1.43 -6.08
C CYS A 16 -6.81 1.39 -7.57
N ALA A 17 -7.36 0.39 -8.27
CA ALA A 17 -7.21 0.26 -9.71
C ALA A 17 -8.58 0.11 -10.39
N GLY A 18 -9.66 0.57 -9.74
CA GLY A 18 -10.97 0.61 -10.35
C GLY A 18 -10.99 1.57 -11.55
N PRO A 19 -12.08 1.61 -12.33
CA PRO A 19 -12.08 2.33 -13.62
C PRO A 19 -11.58 3.76 -13.56
N ARG A 20 -11.99 4.54 -12.57
CA ARG A 20 -11.55 5.94 -12.46
C ARG A 20 -10.13 6.06 -11.96
N CYS A 21 -9.77 5.30 -10.92
CA CYS A 21 -8.41 5.33 -10.37
C CYS A 21 -7.40 4.78 -11.36
N GLY A 22 -7.78 3.77 -12.14
CA GLY A 22 -6.94 3.24 -13.21
C GLY A 22 -6.63 4.30 -14.25
N ARG A 23 -7.65 5.06 -14.68
CA ARG A 23 -7.47 6.15 -15.64
C ARG A 23 -6.67 7.31 -15.05
N ALA A 24 -6.75 7.51 -13.74
CA ALA A 24 -5.96 8.54 -13.06
C ALA A 24 -4.53 8.06 -12.74
N GLY A 25 -4.11 6.91 -13.28
CA GLY A 25 -2.76 6.40 -13.13
C GLY A 25 -2.58 5.33 -12.07
N GLY A 26 -3.68 4.82 -11.47
CA GLY A 26 -3.60 3.82 -10.40
C GLY A 26 -2.91 2.52 -10.82
N ALA A 27 -3.24 2.01 -12.00
CA ALA A 27 -2.64 0.79 -12.50
C ALA A 27 -1.13 0.95 -12.75
N ARG A 28 -0.74 2.09 -13.31
CA ARG A 28 0.67 2.40 -13.55
C ARG A 28 1.41 2.58 -12.22
N LEU A 29 0.80 3.30 -11.29
CA LEU A 29 1.35 3.51 -9.97
C LEU A 29 1.57 2.18 -9.25
N PHE A 30 0.62 1.25 -9.36
CA PHE A 30 0.75 -0.07 -8.75
C PHE A 30 2.00 -0.79 -9.29
N ARG A 31 2.21 -0.79 -10.60
CA ARG A 31 3.38 -1.43 -11.20
C ARG A 31 4.67 -0.77 -10.75
N GLU A 32 4.72 0.56 -10.75
CA GLU A 32 5.91 1.30 -10.31
C GLU A 32 6.20 1.07 -8.83
N ALA A 33 5.16 1.04 -8.00
CA ALA A 33 5.31 0.80 -6.57
C ALA A 33 5.79 -0.62 -6.28
N THR A 34 5.20 -1.62 -6.96
CA THR A 34 5.61 -3.01 -6.80
C THR A 34 7.11 -3.15 -7.10
N ASP A 35 7.55 -2.57 -8.21
CA ASP A 35 8.93 -2.63 -8.63
C ASP A 35 9.87 -1.94 -7.62
N ALA A 36 9.46 -0.77 -7.12
CA ALA A 36 10.25 -0.04 -6.13
C ALA A 36 10.34 -0.77 -4.80
N LEU A 37 9.24 -1.40 -4.36
CA LEU A 37 9.25 -2.18 -3.12
C LEU A 37 10.19 -3.38 -3.23
N GLU A 38 10.23 -4.03 -4.39
CA GLU A 38 11.17 -5.12 -4.62
C GLU A 38 12.61 -4.64 -4.54
N ARG A 39 12.93 -3.56 -5.24
CA ARG A 39 14.28 -3.01 -5.27
C ARG A 39 14.76 -2.59 -3.88
N ARG A 40 13.87 -2.07 -3.05
CA ARG A 40 14.18 -1.61 -1.69
C ARG A 40 14.11 -2.73 -0.66
N ARG A 41 13.76 -3.94 -1.08
CA ARG A 41 13.58 -5.12 -0.21
C ARG A 41 12.54 -4.89 0.88
N LEU A 42 11.50 -4.12 0.56
CA LEU A 42 10.36 -3.90 1.47
C LEU A 42 9.25 -4.92 1.19
N ALA A 43 9.16 -5.46 -0.02
CA ALA A 43 8.14 -6.43 -0.39
C ALA A 43 8.26 -7.68 0.46
N TYR A 44 7.11 -8.20 0.90
CA TYR A 44 7.04 -9.30 1.86
C TYR A 44 7.77 -10.58 1.41
N TYR A 45 7.95 -10.78 0.11
CA TYR A 45 8.65 -11.95 -0.42
C TYR A 45 10.15 -11.72 -0.63
N LYS A 46 10.65 -10.55 -0.27
CA LYS A 46 12.09 -10.28 -0.27
C LYS A 46 12.64 -10.45 1.13
N GLU A 47 13.88 -10.89 1.24
CA GLU A 47 14.52 -11.08 2.54
C GLU A 47 14.49 -9.79 3.37
N GLY A 48 13.91 -9.85 4.54
CA GLY A 48 13.77 -8.71 5.43
C GLY A 48 12.58 -7.84 5.17
N GLY A 49 11.87 -8.04 4.05
CA GLY A 49 10.69 -7.25 3.70
C GLY A 49 9.44 -7.73 4.44
N THR A 50 8.56 -6.79 4.80
CA THR A 50 7.36 -7.09 5.59
C THR A 50 6.13 -6.38 5.06
N VAL A 51 6.20 -5.75 3.89
CA VAL A 51 5.12 -4.95 3.32
C VAL A 51 4.45 -5.70 2.18
N ARG A 52 3.14 -5.78 2.22
CA ARG A 52 2.36 -6.35 1.13
C ARG A 52 1.61 -5.24 0.41
N LEU A 53 1.69 -5.22 -0.91
CA LEU A 53 0.93 -4.28 -1.75
C LEU A 53 0.01 -5.08 -2.65
N THR A 54 -1.27 -4.72 -2.64
CA THR A 54 -2.28 -5.39 -3.46
C THR A 54 -3.02 -4.36 -4.29
N GLU A 55 -3.23 -4.68 -5.56
CA GLU A 55 -4.10 -3.92 -6.42
C GLU A 55 -5.55 -4.26 -6.04
N ALA A 56 -6.33 -3.23 -5.72
CA ALA A 56 -7.72 -3.40 -5.34
C ALA A 56 -8.64 -2.88 -6.43
N GLY A 57 -9.90 -3.26 -6.36
CA GLY A 57 -10.95 -2.62 -7.17
C GLY A 57 -11.23 -1.21 -6.64
N CYS A 58 -12.45 -0.74 -6.80
CA CYS A 58 -12.80 0.60 -6.32
C CYS A 58 -12.78 0.66 -4.79
N LEU A 59 -12.03 1.62 -4.25
CA LEU A 59 -11.94 1.86 -2.80
C LEU A 59 -12.79 3.03 -2.33
N GLY A 60 -13.61 3.60 -3.22
CA GLY A 60 -14.49 4.72 -2.87
C GLY A 60 -13.98 6.01 -3.48
N ALA A 61 -13.33 6.87 -2.95
CA ALA A 61 -12.91 8.21 -3.36
C ALA A 61 -12.39 8.36 -4.81
N CYS A 62 -13.12 7.84 -5.79
CA CYS A 62 -12.67 7.74 -7.19
C CYS A 62 -12.37 9.09 -7.85
N GLY A 63 -13.05 10.16 -7.42
CA GLY A 63 -12.78 11.50 -7.94
C GLY A 63 -11.50 12.12 -7.41
N HIS A 64 -10.85 11.49 -6.44
CA HIS A 64 -9.65 11.97 -5.79
C HIS A 64 -8.54 10.93 -5.82
N GLY A 65 -8.64 9.98 -6.76
CA GLY A 65 -7.68 8.88 -6.86
C GLY A 65 -6.35 9.29 -7.48
N PRO A 66 -5.38 8.38 -7.50
CA PRO A 66 -5.49 7.03 -6.95
C PRO A 66 -5.63 7.04 -5.43
N THR A 67 -6.46 6.13 -4.91
CA THR A 67 -6.68 5.98 -3.47
C THR A 67 -5.77 4.90 -2.93
N LEU A 68 -5.11 5.19 -1.83
CA LEU A 68 -4.24 4.25 -1.12
C LEU A 68 -4.80 4.03 0.28
N ALA A 69 -4.99 2.76 0.65
CA ALA A 69 -5.36 2.40 2.01
C ALA A 69 -4.26 1.53 2.61
N VAL A 70 -3.99 1.70 3.89
CA VAL A 70 -3.03 0.86 4.61
C VAL A 70 -3.64 0.37 5.90
N TYR A 71 -3.38 -0.89 6.20
CA TYR A 71 -3.77 -1.53 7.45
C TYR A 71 -2.56 -2.16 8.07
N ARG A 72 -2.35 -1.92 9.37
CA ARG A 72 -1.25 -2.54 10.11
C ARG A 72 -1.61 -2.68 11.58
N GLY A 73 -0.82 -3.44 12.31
CA GLY A 73 -0.93 -3.56 13.75
C GLY A 73 -1.12 -4.97 14.22
N GLU A 74 -0.65 -5.24 15.44
CA GLU A 74 -0.89 -6.45 16.17
C GLU A 74 -1.75 -6.09 17.37
N GLY A 75 -2.90 -6.75 17.53
CA GLY A 75 -3.85 -6.38 18.56
C GLY A 75 -4.82 -5.32 18.07
N ALA A 76 -4.49 -4.04 18.26
CA ALA A 76 -5.34 -2.96 17.76
C ALA A 76 -5.00 -2.67 16.29
N LEU A 77 -6.01 -2.63 15.45
CA LEU A 77 -5.83 -2.34 14.03
C LEU A 77 -5.65 -0.85 13.81
N GLU A 78 -4.57 -0.48 13.13
CA GLU A 78 -4.33 0.88 12.67
C GLU A 78 -4.58 0.95 11.17
N GLN A 79 -5.28 2.00 10.72
CA GLN A 79 -5.52 2.21 9.30
C GLN A 79 -5.29 3.67 8.92
N ALA A 80 -5.01 3.89 7.64
CA ALA A 80 -4.95 5.22 7.07
C ALA A 80 -5.38 5.17 5.62
N TRP A 81 -6.03 6.23 5.15
CA TRP A 81 -6.53 6.35 3.79
C TRP A 81 -6.04 7.64 3.17
N TYR A 82 -5.50 7.56 1.96
CA TYR A 82 -4.84 8.67 1.28
C TYR A 82 -5.49 8.92 -0.09
N ALA A 83 -5.69 10.20 -0.41
CA ALA A 83 -6.16 10.63 -1.72
C ALA A 83 -4.99 11.04 -2.60
N ALA A 84 -5.20 11.00 -3.91
CA ALA A 84 -4.21 11.44 -4.91
C ALA A 84 -2.80 10.88 -4.64
N ALA A 85 -2.74 9.58 -4.38
CA ALA A 85 -1.47 8.93 -4.05
C ALA A 85 -0.50 8.97 -5.24
N ASP A 86 0.75 9.21 -4.94
CA ASP A 86 1.84 9.13 -5.91
C ASP A 86 2.92 8.18 -5.38
N LEU A 87 3.92 7.91 -6.20
CA LEU A 87 4.96 6.96 -5.83
C LEU A 87 5.70 7.36 -4.54
N PRO A 88 6.14 8.62 -4.37
CA PRO A 88 6.79 8.99 -3.10
C PRO A 88 5.92 8.73 -1.88
N LEU A 89 4.63 8.99 -1.95
CA LEU A 89 3.72 8.74 -0.83
C LEU A 89 3.60 7.25 -0.53
N VAL A 90 3.39 6.43 -1.57
CA VAL A 90 3.31 4.98 -1.39
C VAL A 90 4.57 4.46 -0.72
N LEU A 91 5.74 4.92 -1.15
CA LEU A 91 7.01 4.47 -0.58
C LEU A 91 7.19 4.93 0.86
N ARG A 92 6.76 6.14 1.20
CA ARG A 92 6.81 6.61 2.60
C ARG A 92 5.90 5.80 3.51
N VAL A 93 4.70 5.47 3.03
CA VAL A 93 3.77 4.62 3.78
C VAL A 93 4.38 3.23 3.97
N ALA A 94 4.92 2.65 2.91
CA ALA A 94 5.56 1.34 2.98
C ALA A 94 6.75 1.33 3.95
N GLN A 95 7.58 2.37 3.92
CA GLN A 95 8.72 2.47 4.81
C GLN A 95 8.26 2.61 6.27
N ALA A 96 7.20 3.38 6.52
CA ALA A 96 6.63 3.51 7.86
C ALA A 96 6.11 2.17 8.39
N VAL A 97 5.50 1.36 7.52
CA VAL A 97 5.05 0.02 7.88
C VAL A 97 6.25 -0.86 8.21
N GLN A 98 7.28 -0.85 7.37
CA GLN A 98 8.49 -1.65 7.56
C GLN A 98 9.18 -1.30 8.88
N ASP A 99 9.30 -0.01 9.18
CA ASP A 99 10.04 0.49 10.34
C ASP A 99 9.15 0.65 11.57
N GLN A 100 7.84 0.46 11.44
CA GLN A 100 6.86 0.66 12.51
C GLN A 100 6.91 2.10 13.07
N THR A 101 7.04 3.06 12.16
CA THR A 101 7.04 4.48 12.50
C THR A 101 5.65 5.09 12.19
N PRO A 102 5.37 6.32 12.65
CA PRO A 102 4.09 6.96 12.37
C PRO A 102 3.81 7.07 10.88
N LEU A 103 2.54 6.83 10.50
CA LEU A 103 2.11 6.94 9.12
C LEU A 103 2.08 8.42 8.70
N PRO A 104 2.43 8.74 7.44
CA PRO A 104 2.36 10.13 6.96
C PRO A 104 0.97 10.72 7.06
N ASP A 105 0.90 12.04 7.30
CA ASP A 105 -0.37 12.77 7.36
C ASP A 105 -0.75 13.42 6.03
N GLU A 106 0.20 13.61 5.13
CA GLU A 106 -0.02 14.25 3.85
C GLU A 106 -1.09 13.52 3.04
N ARG A 107 -2.10 14.27 2.60
CA ARG A 107 -3.22 13.74 1.81
C ARG A 107 -4.05 12.65 2.48
N ARG A 108 -3.88 12.49 3.78
CA ARG A 108 -4.65 11.54 4.57
C ARG A 108 -6.04 12.11 4.82
N TYR A 109 -7.10 11.31 4.55
CA TYR A 109 -8.48 11.81 4.67
C TYR A 109 -9.38 10.97 5.56
N ASP A 110 -8.86 9.98 6.27
CA ASP A 110 -9.67 9.14 7.17
C ASP A 110 -9.89 9.76 8.54
N ARG A 111 -9.48 11.01 8.71
CA ARG A 111 -9.67 11.73 9.96
C ARG A 111 -9.77 13.24 9.75
#